data_ee3e183d10a5b864589fc38e82364a46
#
_entry.id   ee3e183d10a5b864589fc38e82364a46
#
_cell.length_a   1.000
_cell.length_b   1.000
_cell.length_c   1.000
_cell.angle_alpha   90.00
_cell.angle_beta   90.00
_cell.angle_gamma   90.00
#
_symmetry.space_group_name_H-M   'P 1'
#
loop_
_entity.id
_entity.type
_entity.pdbx_description
1 polymer ?
#
loop_
_entity_poly.entity_id
_entity_poly.type
_entity_poly.pdbx_seq_one_letter_code
_entity_poly.pdbx_strand_id
1 'polypeptide(L)'
;MPLNLDLESLRYGKELVKRGFARMQKGGVIMDVVNAEQAAIAENAGAVSVMALERVPADIRADGGVARMSDPSMIKEIIDCTTIPVMAKCRIGHSAEARILEALGVDMIDESEVLTPADPYYHVVKDGFTVPFVCGATSLGEAIRRIWEGAAMIRTKGEAGTGNVVAAMRHARLLQAEIAAVQFSGNLKPIATRVVEKFFDLDREVKDNLGESAGFNAFGKERKEIEAGVLEILEDVKRL
;
A
#
# COMPACT_ATOMS: atom_id res chain seq x y z
N MET A 1 -7.48 33.21 -3.81
CA MET A 1 -7.79 32.88 -2.42
C MET A 1 -6.54 32.29 -1.80
N PRO A 2 -5.99 32.83 -0.69
CA PRO A 2 -4.90 32.16 -0.01
C PRO A 2 -5.44 30.85 0.55
N LEU A 3 -4.77 29.72 0.22
CA LEU A 3 -5.02 28.42 0.86
C LEU A 3 -4.75 28.61 2.36
N ASN A 4 -5.80 28.60 3.15
CA ASN A 4 -5.68 28.56 4.61
C ASN A 4 -5.27 27.13 5.00
N LEU A 5 -3.96 26.86 4.86
CA LEU A 5 -3.37 25.58 5.23
C LEU A 5 -3.31 25.54 6.77
N ASP A 6 -4.18 24.73 7.35
CA ASP A 6 -4.09 24.39 8.77
C ASP A 6 -2.80 23.56 8.97
N LEU A 7 -1.71 24.24 9.31
CA LEU A 7 -0.39 23.64 9.51
C LEU A 7 -0.35 22.62 10.65
N GLU A 8 -1.23 22.77 11.67
CA GLU A 8 -1.35 21.75 12.72
C GLU A 8 -1.96 20.46 12.17
N SER A 9 -2.94 20.57 11.29
CA SER A 9 -3.54 19.40 10.65
C SER A 9 -2.59 18.67 9.68
N LEU A 10 -1.63 19.39 9.11
CA LEU A 10 -0.56 18.82 8.28
C LEU A 10 0.49 18.08 9.13
N ARG A 11 0.73 18.51 10.36
CA ARG A 11 1.69 17.92 11.29
C ARG A 11 1.32 16.51 11.77
N TYR A 12 0.06 16.11 11.67
CA TYR A 12 -0.46 14.83 12.16
C TYR A 12 -0.80 13.81 11.05
N GLY A 13 -0.16 13.93 9.90
CA GLY A 13 -0.23 12.89 8.86
C GLY A 13 -1.62 12.70 8.26
N LYS A 14 -2.44 13.78 8.15
CA LYS A 14 -3.73 13.70 7.46
C LYS A 14 -3.56 13.29 5.99
N GLU A 15 -4.63 12.75 5.42
CA GLU A 15 -4.74 12.24 4.05
C GLU A 15 -4.03 13.12 2.99
N LEU A 16 -4.11 14.46 3.12
CA LEU A 16 -3.48 15.39 2.19
C LEU A 16 -1.95 15.28 2.19
N VAL A 17 -1.33 15.12 3.37
CA VAL A 17 0.12 14.94 3.52
C VAL A 17 0.54 13.57 2.98
N LYS A 18 -0.20 12.53 3.32
CA LYS A 18 0.05 11.16 2.83
C LYS A 18 0.00 11.09 1.30
N ARG A 19 -1.03 11.70 0.70
CA ARG A 19 -1.17 11.79 -0.77
C ARG A 19 -0.11 12.68 -1.41
N GLY A 20 0.29 13.77 -0.76
CA GLY A 20 1.38 14.64 -1.21
C GLY A 20 2.70 13.91 -1.29
N PHE A 21 3.00 13.09 -0.28
CA PHE A 21 4.20 12.27 -0.24
C PHE A 21 4.25 11.23 -1.38
N ALA A 22 3.14 10.53 -1.62
CA ALA A 22 3.02 9.61 -2.74
C ALA A 22 3.19 10.34 -4.10
N ARG A 23 2.65 11.56 -4.23
CA ARG A 23 2.79 12.38 -5.44
C ARG A 23 4.23 12.78 -5.74
N MET A 24 5.07 12.97 -4.73
CA MET A 24 6.50 13.26 -4.91
C MET A 24 7.27 12.12 -5.58
N GLN A 25 6.77 10.88 -5.52
CA GLN A 25 7.38 9.72 -6.16
C GLN A 25 7.10 9.64 -7.67
N LYS A 26 6.16 10.44 -8.18
CA LYS A 26 5.71 10.37 -9.57
C LYS A 26 6.85 10.64 -10.56
N GLY A 27 7.06 9.70 -11.47
CA GLY A 27 8.07 9.81 -12.52
C GLY A 27 9.50 9.48 -12.08
N GLY A 28 9.70 9.17 -10.80
CA GLY A 28 10.99 8.77 -10.24
C GLY A 28 11.14 7.26 -10.11
N VAL A 29 12.31 6.86 -9.65
CA VAL A 29 12.64 5.46 -9.34
C VAL A 29 12.74 5.29 -7.84
N ILE A 30 12.07 4.27 -7.30
CA ILE A 30 12.24 3.78 -5.93
C ILE A 30 13.16 2.57 -6.02
N MET A 31 14.32 2.62 -5.37
CA MET A 31 15.32 1.57 -5.47
C MET A 31 15.31 0.68 -4.23
N ASP A 32 15.20 -0.64 -4.42
CA ASP A 32 15.40 -1.62 -3.36
C ASP A 32 16.88 -1.66 -2.96
N VAL A 33 17.17 -1.53 -1.66
CA VAL A 33 18.54 -1.50 -1.11
C VAL A 33 18.62 -2.37 0.15
N VAL A 34 19.77 -3.03 0.35
CA VAL A 34 19.97 -3.96 1.47
C VAL A 34 20.97 -3.48 2.51
N ASN A 35 21.56 -2.30 2.31
CA ASN A 35 22.48 -1.67 3.24
C ASN A 35 22.67 -0.18 2.93
N ALA A 36 23.36 0.54 3.82
CA ALA A 36 23.65 1.97 3.69
C ALA A 36 24.47 2.32 2.44
N GLU A 37 25.43 1.48 2.05
CA GLU A 37 26.26 1.72 0.86
C GLU A 37 25.39 1.72 -0.42
N GLN A 38 24.52 0.74 -0.58
CA GLN A 38 23.58 0.69 -1.71
C GLN A 38 22.62 1.86 -1.70
N ALA A 39 22.16 2.29 -0.52
CA ALA A 39 21.27 3.45 -0.40
C ALA A 39 21.96 4.74 -0.87
N ALA A 40 23.21 4.97 -0.48
CA ALA A 40 24.01 6.10 -0.97
C ALA A 40 24.24 6.04 -2.49
N ILE A 41 24.51 4.86 -3.06
CA ILE A 41 24.63 4.67 -4.51
C ILE A 41 23.34 5.00 -5.22
N ALA A 42 22.19 4.52 -4.70
CA ALA A 42 20.87 4.77 -5.29
C ALA A 42 20.53 6.27 -5.29
N GLU A 43 20.78 6.98 -4.18
CA GLU A 43 20.57 8.41 -4.07
C GLU A 43 21.46 9.18 -5.07
N ASN A 44 22.75 8.85 -5.14
CA ASN A 44 23.68 9.48 -6.09
C ASN A 44 23.32 9.20 -7.56
N ALA A 45 22.65 8.08 -7.84
CA ALA A 45 22.14 7.74 -9.16
C ALA A 45 20.82 8.44 -9.52
N GLY A 46 20.22 9.19 -8.58
CA GLY A 46 19.00 9.96 -8.79
C GLY A 46 17.71 9.23 -8.45
N ALA A 47 17.77 8.19 -7.61
CA ALA A 47 16.55 7.62 -7.03
C ALA A 47 15.79 8.68 -6.23
N VAL A 48 14.46 8.66 -6.28
CA VAL A 48 13.61 9.59 -5.52
C VAL A 48 13.28 9.07 -4.13
N SER A 49 13.47 7.78 -3.91
CA SER A 49 13.32 7.09 -2.63
C SER A 49 14.09 5.77 -2.65
N VAL A 50 14.37 5.23 -1.50
CA VAL A 50 14.85 3.86 -1.34
C VAL A 50 13.87 3.00 -0.55
N MET A 51 13.86 1.70 -0.84
CA MET A 51 13.13 0.69 -0.09
C MET A 51 14.16 -0.15 0.69
N ALA A 52 14.15 -0.02 2.01
CA ALA A 52 15.03 -0.77 2.88
C ALA A 52 14.55 -2.23 2.98
N LEU A 53 15.38 -3.16 2.54
CA LEU A 53 15.13 -4.59 2.54
C LEU A 53 16.33 -5.32 3.14
N GLU A 54 16.10 -6.24 4.07
CA GLU A 54 17.15 -7.17 4.50
C GLU A 54 17.50 -8.16 3.39
N ARG A 55 16.50 -8.50 2.57
CA ARG A 55 16.61 -9.45 1.46
C ARG A 55 15.76 -8.97 0.28
N VAL A 56 16.32 -9.01 -0.90
CA VAL A 56 15.58 -8.67 -2.11
C VAL A 56 14.53 -9.75 -2.45
N PRO A 57 13.47 -9.41 -3.17
CA PRO A 57 12.40 -10.35 -3.48
C PRO A 57 12.87 -11.67 -4.12
N ALA A 58 13.94 -11.65 -4.89
CA ALA A 58 14.52 -12.84 -5.51
C ALA A 58 15.05 -13.83 -4.46
N ASP A 59 15.75 -13.34 -3.44
CA ASP A 59 16.30 -14.15 -2.37
C ASP A 59 15.19 -14.71 -1.47
N ILE A 60 14.18 -13.87 -1.13
CA ILE A 60 13.01 -14.32 -0.36
C ILE A 60 12.29 -15.46 -1.10
N ARG A 61 12.12 -15.33 -2.41
CA ARG A 61 11.49 -16.36 -3.23
C ARG A 61 12.32 -17.65 -3.31
N ALA A 62 13.65 -17.55 -3.46
CA ALA A 62 14.57 -18.68 -3.48
C ALA A 62 14.52 -19.50 -2.18
N ASP A 63 14.30 -18.82 -1.05
CA ASP A 63 14.22 -19.43 0.29
C ASP A 63 12.79 -19.83 0.71
N GLY A 64 11.86 -19.98 -0.22
CA GLY A 64 10.51 -20.45 0.03
C GLY A 64 9.45 -19.36 0.22
N GLY A 65 9.79 -18.09 -0.01
CA GLY A 65 8.83 -16.99 0.00
C GLY A 65 8.38 -16.55 1.39
N VAL A 66 9.13 -16.88 2.45
CA VAL A 66 8.81 -16.52 3.84
C VAL A 66 9.82 -15.49 4.35
N ALA A 67 9.32 -14.32 4.73
CA ALA A 67 10.12 -13.26 5.33
C ALA A 67 9.30 -12.44 6.34
N ARG A 68 9.98 -11.67 7.16
CA ARG A 68 9.43 -10.67 8.08
C ARG A 68 9.97 -9.29 7.68
N MET A 69 9.57 -8.25 8.43
CA MET A 69 10.20 -6.94 8.30
C MET A 69 11.73 -7.04 8.51
N SER A 70 12.45 -6.16 7.88
CA SER A 70 13.91 -6.07 8.01
C SER A 70 14.33 -5.65 9.42
N ASP A 71 15.60 -5.95 9.76
CA ASP A 71 16.15 -5.58 11.07
C ASP A 71 16.10 -4.07 11.29
N PRO A 72 15.60 -3.60 12.45
CA PRO A 72 15.52 -2.19 12.78
C PRO A 72 16.86 -1.43 12.70
N SER A 73 17.98 -2.07 13.06
CA SER A 73 19.30 -1.44 13.01
C SER A 73 19.70 -1.13 11.58
N MET A 74 19.49 -2.06 10.65
CA MET A 74 19.79 -1.87 9.23
C MET A 74 18.91 -0.75 8.61
N ILE A 75 17.61 -0.73 8.96
CA ILE A 75 16.71 0.35 8.50
C ILE A 75 17.22 1.70 9.01
N LYS A 76 17.63 1.77 10.28
CA LYS A 76 18.16 3.01 10.89
C LYS A 76 19.44 3.48 10.21
N GLU A 77 20.38 2.58 9.90
CA GLU A 77 21.61 2.90 9.16
C GLU A 77 21.30 3.49 7.78
N ILE A 78 20.28 2.96 7.08
CA ILE A 78 19.84 3.49 5.78
C ILE A 78 19.23 4.89 5.96
N ILE A 79 18.36 5.09 6.96
CA ILE A 79 17.78 6.41 7.26
C ILE A 79 18.88 7.43 7.55
N ASP A 80 19.88 7.06 8.34
CA ASP A 80 20.93 7.99 8.75
C ASP A 80 21.93 8.35 7.63
N CYS A 81 22.00 7.55 6.55
CA CYS A 81 22.96 7.76 5.45
C CYS A 81 22.37 8.44 4.22
N THR A 82 21.06 8.61 4.11
CA THR A 82 20.40 9.21 2.93
C THR A 82 19.59 10.46 3.28
N THR A 83 19.39 11.33 2.29
CA THR A 83 18.52 12.51 2.39
C THR A 83 17.20 12.34 1.66
N ILE A 84 17.07 11.29 0.84
CA ILE A 84 15.83 10.92 0.16
C ILE A 84 14.95 10.02 1.05
N PRO A 85 13.64 10.01 0.81
CA PRO A 85 12.71 9.20 1.61
C PRO A 85 13.08 7.72 1.67
N VAL A 86 12.95 7.15 2.87
CA VAL A 86 13.18 5.73 3.14
C VAL A 86 11.85 5.02 3.37
N MET A 87 11.59 4.00 2.59
CA MET A 87 10.47 3.07 2.76
C MET A 87 10.94 1.76 3.37
N ALA A 88 10.07 1.08 4.11
CA ALA A 88 10.33 -0.29 4.56
C ALA A 88 9.06 -1.14 4.49
N LYS A 89 9.22 -2.47 4.43
CA LYS A 89 8.11 -3.41 4.27
C LYS A 89 7.67 -4.02 5.59
N CYS A 90 6.36 -4.09 5.79
CA CYS A 90 5.75 -4.96 6.78
C CYS A 90 4.96 -6.10 6.11
N ARG A 91 4.73 -7.18 6.84
CA ARG A 91 3.85 -8.27 6.40
C ARG A 91 2.41 -7.79 6.32
N ILE A 92 1.63 -8.33 5.37
CA ILE A 92 0.20 -8.06 5.28
C ILE A 92 -0.48 -8.42 6.60
N GLY A 93 -1.27 -7.48 7.14
CA GLY A 93 -2.03 -7.65 8.38
C GLY A 93 -1.21 -7.54 9.67
N HIS A 94 0.12 -7.36 9.61
CA HIS A 94 0.96 -7.32 10.79
C HIS A 94 1.13 -5.91 11.36
N SER A 95 0.12 -5.45 12.12
CA SER A 95 0.10 -4.09 12.69
C SER A 95 1.27 -3.78 13.61
N ALA A 96 1.83 -4.78 14.30
CA ALA A 96 2.99 -4.57 15.17
C ALA A 96 4.26 -4.22 14.38
N GLU A 97 4.53 -4.90 13.24
CA GLU A 97 5.64 -4.50 12.36
C GLU A 97 5.44 -3.08 11.83
N ALA A 98 4.24 -2.74 11.39
CA ALA A 98 3.94 -1.40 10.91
C ALA A 98 4.20 -0.32 12.00
N ARG A 99 3.84 -0.60 13.27
CA ARG A 99 4.14 0.30 14.39
C ARG A 99 5.63 0.43 14.69
N ILE A 100 6.39 -0.65 14.56
CA ILE A 100 7.85 -0.60 14.71
C ILE A 100 8.45 0.29 13.62
N LEU A 101 8.02 0.12 12.36
CA LEU A 101 8.52 0.92 11.24
C LEU A 101 8.17 2.41 11.40
N GLU A 102 6.94 2.73 11.82
CA GLU A 102 6.55 4.10 12.14
C GLU A 102 7.42 4.71 13.26
N ALA A 103 7.69 3.94 14.32
CA ALA A 103 8.52 4.38 15.42
C ALA A 103 10.01 4.56 15.05
N LEU A 104 10.52 3.82 14.06
CA LEU A 104 11.85 3.98 13.50
C LEU A 104 11.99 5.26 12.67
N GLY A 105 10.88 5.85 12.25
CA GLY A 105 10.85 7.08 11.47
C GLY A 105 10.98 6.86 9.97
N VAL A 106 10.52 5.72 9.43
CA VAL A 106 10.43 5.55 7.98
C VAL A 106 9.42 6.53 7.40
N ASP A 107 9.65 6.97 6.18
CA ASP A 107 8.79 7.94 5.50
C ASP A 107 7.54 7.30 4.88
N MET A 108 7.60 6.02 4.52
CA MET A 108 6.47 5.24 4.00
C MET A 108 6.60 3.77 4.44
N ILE A 109 5.45 3.09 4.59
CA ILE A 109 5.38 1.66 4.89
C ILE A 109 4.76 0.94 3.69
N ASP A 110 5.47 -0.05 3.14
CA ASP A 110 4.91 -0.95 2.13
C ASP A 110 4.36 -2.21 2.82
N GLU A 111 3.04 -2.32 2.90
CA GLU A 111 2.35 -3.53 3.33
C GLU A 111 2.37 -4.53 2.17
N SER A 112 3.29 -5.50 2.26
CA SER A 112 3.81 -6.19 1.08
C SER A 112 3.53 -7.69 1.05
N GLU A 113 2.98 -8.13 -0.08
CA GLU A 113 2.85 -9.54 -0.44
C GLU A 113 4.18 -10.24 -0.72
N VAL A 114 5.27 -9.49 -0.87
CA VAL A 114 6.62 -10.04 -1.05
C VAL A 114 7.11 -10.73 0.22
N LEU A 115 6.68 -10.22 1.38
CA LEU A 115 6.85 -10.89 2.66
C LEU A 115 5.77 -11.96 2.82
N THR A 116 5.66 -12.55 3.99
CA THR A 116 4.59 -13.49 4.31
C THR A 116 3.38 -12.75 4.89
N PRO A 117 2.13 -13.02 4.46
CA PRO A 117 0.96 -12.51 5.16
C PRO A 117 0.95 -13.02 6.61
N ALA A 118 0.76 -12.10 7.58
CA ALA A 118 0.52 -12.47 8.97
C ALA A 118 -0.98 -12.72 9.21
N ASP A 119 -1.82 -11.98 8.49
CA ASP A 119 -3.26 -12.18 8.43
C ASP A 119 -3.65 -12.52 6.98
N PRO A 120 -4.21 -13.72 6.72
CA PRO A 120 -4.61 -14.10 5.37
C PRO A 120 -5.85 -13.37 4.88
N TYR A 121 -6.60 -12.70 5.77
CA TYR A 121 -7.90 -12.10 5.47
C TYR A 121 -7.86 -10.57 5.42
N TYR A 122 -7.19 -9.91 6.39
CA TYR A 122 -7.27 -8.47 6.55
C TYR A 122 -5.91 -7.79 6.44
N HIS A 123 -5.90 -6.62 5.82
CA HIS A 123 -4.75 -5.72 5.80
C HIS A 123 -4.68 -4.90 7.10
N VAL A 124 -3.52 -4.30 7.35
CA VAL A 124 -3.35 -3.36 8.46
C VAL A 124 -4.37 -2.23 8.36
N VAL A 125 -5.05 -1.92 9.47
CA VAL A 125 -5.93 -0.74 9.57
C VAL A 125 -5.06 0.51 9.66
N LYS A 126 -5.15 1.40 8.66
CA LYS A 126 -4.20 2.50 8.45
C LYS A 126 -4.59 3.82 9.10
N ASP A 127 -5.83 3.94 9.60
CA ASP A 127 -6.36 5.17 10.19
C ASP A 127 -5.57 5.69 11.40
N GLY A 128 -4.95 4.78 12.15
CA GLY A 128 -4.18 5.12 13.34
C GLY A 128 -2.69 5.43 13.07
N PHE A 129 -2.25 5.50 11.81
CA PHE A 129 -0.86 5.77 11.44
C PHE A 129 -0.70 7.19 10.87
N THR A 130 0.42 7.82 11.18
CA THR A 130 0.81 9.12 10.64
C THR A 130 1.56 8.99 9.31
N VAL A 131 2.27 7.88 9.10
CA VAL A 131 3.00 7.59 7.88
C VAL A 131 2.09 7.05 6.77
N PRO A 132 2.33 7.40 5.50
CA PRO A 132 1.60 6.84 4.38
C PRO A 132 1.94 5.37 4.13
N PHE A 133 0.93 4.63 3.61
CA PHE A 133 1.10 3.24 3.21
C PHE A 133 1.11 3.08 1.70
N VAL A 134 1.95 2.15 1.24
CA VAL A 134 1.96 1.60 -0.12
C VAL A 134 1.36 0.20 -0.06
N CYS A 135 0.52 -0.15 -1.02
CA CYS A 135 -0.04 -1.50 -1.14
C CYS A 135 0.03 -1.99 -2.59
N GLY A 136 0.15 -3.29 -2.76
CA GLY A 136 0.05 -3.94 -4.08
C GLY A 136 -1.39 -4.14 -4.51
N ALA A 137 -1.64 -4.04 -5.83
CA ALA A 137 -2.91 -4.43 -6.43
C ALA A 137 -2.70 -5.06 -7.80
N THR A 138 -3.63 -5.96 -8.18
CA THR A 138 -3.66 -6.61 -9.50
C THR A 138 -4.73 -6.04 -10.41
N SER A 139 -5.71 -5.31 -9.84
CA SER A 139 -6.87 -4.74 -10.52
C SER A 139 -7.33 -3.44 -9.85
N LEU A 140 -8.15 -2.67 -10.53
CA LEU A 140 -8.72 -1.44 -9.98
C LEU A 140 -9.59 -1.72 -8.75
N GLY A 141 -10.37 -2.79 -8.75
CA GLY A 141 -11.22 -3.15 -7.61
C GLY A 141 -10.40 -3.44 -6.35
N GLU A 142 -9.26 -4.12 -6.49
CA GLU A 142 -8.33 -4.32 -5.38
C GLU A 142 -7.67 -3.00 -4.95
N ALA A 143 -7.23 -2.17 -5.90
CA ALA A 143 -6.67 -0.86 -5.62
C ALA A 143 -7.62 0.03 -4.83
N ILE A 144 -8.90 0.08 -5.23
CA ILE A 144 -9.95 0.85 -4.54
C ILE A 144 -10.12 0.38 -3.09
N ARG A 145 -10.12 -0.95 -2.86
CA ARG A 145 -10.19 -1.48 -1.48
C ARG A 145 -8.99 -1.05 -0.63
N ARG A 146 -7.77 -1.10 -1.18
CA ARG A 146 -6.56 -0.63 -0.47
C ARG A 146 -6.61 0.87 -0.17
N ILE A 147 -7.09 1.67 -1.11
CA ILE A 147 -7.27 3.13 -0.92
C ILE A 147 -8.34 3.38 0.14
N TRP A 148 -9.46 2.67 0.11
CA TRP A 148 -10.50 2.77 1.13
C TRP A 148 -9.98 2.42 2.53
N GLU A 149 -9.06 1.46 2.64
CA GLU A 149 -8.36 1.08 3.88
C GLU A 149 -7.29 2.10 4.31
N GLY A 150 -7.05 3.15 3.52
CA GLY A 150 -6.11 4.24 3.83
C GLY A 150 -4.75 4.14 3.13
N ALA A 151 -4.58 3.31 2.11
CA ALA A 151 -3.36 3.32 1.30
C ALA A 151 -3.25 4.63 0.51
N ALA A 152 -2.08 5.26 0.55
CA ALA A 152 -1.77 6.51 -0.16
C ALA A 152 -1.16 6.27 -1.54
N MET A 153 -0.57 5.12 -1.78
CA MET A 153 0.05 4.73 -3.04
C MET A 153 -0.26 3.27 -3.38
N ILE A 154 -0.47 3.01 -4.66
CA ILE A 154 -0.71 1.67 -5.19
C ILE A 154 0.42 1.32 -6.16
N ARG A 155 0.93 0.10 -6.05
CA ARG A 155 1.85 -0.50 -7.02
C ARG A 155 1.23 -1.76 -7.62
N THR A 156 1.74 -2.20 -8.76
CA THR A 156 1.39 -3.52 -9.27
C THR A 156 2.00 -4.60 -8.37
N LYS A 157 1.29 -5.71 -8.15
CA LYS A 157 1.88 -6.87 -7.46
C LYS A 157 2.97 -7.53 -8.30
N GLY A 158 2.72 -7.72 -9.60
CA GLY A 158 3.66 -8.39 -10.49
C GLY A 158 4.00 -9.81 -10.02
N GLU A 159 5.17 -10.26 -10.39
CA GLU A 159 5.83 -11.46 -9.86
C GLU A 159 7.23 -11.09 -9.38
N ALA A 160 7.27 -10.33 -8.28
CA ALA A 160 8.52 -9.82 -7.72
C ALA A 160 9.50 -10.97 -7.43
N GLY A 161 10.78 -10.76 -7.75
CA GLY A 161 11.84 -11.74 -7.54
C GLY A 161 12.01 -12.80 -8.63
N THR A 162 11.19 -12.79 -9.67
CA THR A 162 11.34 -13.73 -10.80
C THR A 162 12.12 -13.13 -11.98
N GLY A 163 12.29 -11.82 -12.03
CA GLY A 163 12.78 -11.09 -13.21
C GLY A 163 11.76 -11.04 -14.37
N ASN A 164 10.60 -11.66 -14.22
CA ASN A 164 9.54 -11.67 -15.23
C ASN A 164 8.62 -10.46 -15.10
N VAL A 165 8.75 -9.48 -15.99
CA VAL A 165 7.93 -8.27 -15.99
C VAL A 165 6.53 -8.45 -16.60
N VAL A 166 6.22 -9.61 -17.19
CA VAL A 166 4.95 -9.87 -17.88
C VAL A 166 3.76 -9.71 -16.94
N ALA A 167 3.84 -10.23 -15.72
CA ALA A 167 2.76 -10.09 -14.74
C ALA A 167 2.54 -8.64 -14.34
N ALA A 168 3.61 -7.87 -14.08
CA ALA A 168 3.51 -6.45 -13.77
C ALA A 168 2.86 -5.66 -14.92
N MET A 169 3.27 -5.92 -16.17
CA MET A 169 2.68 -5.30 -17.35
C MET A 169 1.20 -5.66 -17.53
N ARG A 170 0.84 -6.92 -17.25
CA ARG A 170 -0.57 -7.38 -17.29
C ARG A 170 -1.41 -6.60 -16.27
N HIS A 171 -0.96 -6.50 -15.03
CA HIS A 171 -1.66 -5.75 -13.98
C HIS A 171 -1.79 -4.26 -14.34
N ALA A 172 -0.72 -3.63 -14.82
CA ALA A 172 -0.76 -2.23 -15.24
C ALA A 172 -1.76 -1.99 -16.38
N ARG A 173 -1.76 -2.84 -17.40
CA ARG A 173 -2.69 -2.74 -18.53
C ARG A 173 -4.14 -2.98 -18.12
N LEU A 174 -4.38 -3.96 -17.24
CA LEU A 174 -5.72 -4.22 -16.71
C LEU A 174 -6.22 -3.00 -15.92
N LEU A 175 -5.38 -2.48 -15.02
CA LEU A 175 -5.71 -1.30 -14.23
C LEU A 175 -6.07 -0.09 -15.10
N GLN A 176 -5.27 0.19 -16.13
CA GLN A 176 -5.53 1.28 -17.07
C GLN A 176 -6.83 1.08 -17.86
N ALA A 177 -7.12 -0.14 -18.31
CA ALA A 177 -8.37 -0.46 -19.00
C ALA A 177 -9.59 -0.29 -18.08
N GLU A 178 -9.48 -0.70 -16.82
CA GLU A 178 -10.55 -0.54 -15.82
C GLU A 178 -10.75 0.94 -15.44
N ILE A 179 -9.68 1.74 -15.32
CA ILE A 179 -9.75 3.20 -15.13
C ILE A 179 -10.50 3.84 -16.30
N ALA A 180 -10.12 3.51 -17.54
CA ALA A 180 -10.81 4.03 -18.72
C ALA A 180 -12.30 3.64 -18.71
N ALA A 181 -12.64 2.43 -18.33
CA ALA A 181 -14.04 2.00 -18.21
C ALA A 181 -14.81 2.82 -17.16
N VAL A 182 -14.19 3.18 -16.04
CA VAL A 182 -14.78 4.07 -15.03
C VAL A 182 -14.99 5.48 -15.59
N GLN A 183 -13.99 6.03 -16.28
CA GLN A 183 -14.05 7.38 -16.87
C GLN A 183 -15.21 7.52 -17.87
N PHE A 184 -15.46 6.49 -18.66
CA PHE A 184 -16.56 6.48 -19.63
C PHE A 184 -17.89 5.98 -19.09
N SER A 185 -17.95 5.52 -17.82
CA SER A 185 -19.18 5.02 -17.22
C SER A 185 -20.17 6.13 -16.90
N GLY A 186 -21.41 5.98 -17.34
CA GLY A 186 -22.54 6.84 -16.93
C GLY A 186 -23.08 6.55 -15.54
N ASN A 187 -22.75 5.37 -14.95
CA ASN A 187 -23.24 4.93 -13.65
C ASN A 187 -22.19 4.10 -12.92
N LEU A 188 -21.68 4.64 -11.82
CA LEU A 188 -20.62 4.00 -11.01
C LEU A 188 -21.17 3.00 -9.98
N LYS A 189 -22.46 3.05 -9.68
CA LYS A 189 -23.06 2.21 -8.63
C LYS A 189 -22.85 0.70 -8.82
N PRO A 190 -23.03 0.11 -10.01
CA PRO A 190 -22.74 -1.32 -10.22
C PRO A 190 -21.28 -1.69 -10.02
N ILE A 191 -20.35 -0.76 -10.29
CA ILE A 191 -18.90 -0.96 -10.06
C ILE A 191 -18.63 -0.94 -8.56
N ALA A 192 -19.15 0.07 -7.85
CA ALA A 192 -19.04 0.18 -6.40
C ALA A 192 -19.58 -1.07 -5.70
N THR A 193 -20.77 -1.53 -6.07
CA THR A 193 -21.38 -2.73 -5.49
C THR A 193 -20.47 -3.95 -5.63
N ARG A 194 -19.85 -4.19 -6.78
CA ARG A 194 -18.93 -5.31 -6.98
C ARG A 194 -17.66 -5.18 -6.14
N VAL A 195 -17.12 -3.97 -5.98
CA VAL A 195 -15.94 -3.74 -5.14
C VAL A 195 -16.27 -4.00 -3.67
N VAL A 196 -17.42 -3.49 -3.21
CA VAL A 196 -17.90 -3.65 -1.83
C VAL A 196 -18.21 -5.11 -1.51
N GLU A 197 -18.81 -5.84 -2.44
CA GLU A 197 -19.15 -7.25 -2.24
C GLU A 197 -17.94 -8.09 -1.82
N LYS A 198 -16.75 -7.77 -2.31
CA LYS A 198 -15.51 -8.45 -1.94
C LYS A 198 -15.10 -8.29 -0.47
N PHE A 199 -15.50 -7.22 0.21
CA PHE A 199 -15.30 -7.10 1.66
C PHE A 199 -16.19 -8.10 2.42
N PHE A 200 -17.41 -8.30 1.95
CA PHE A 200 -18.35 -9.24 2.58
C PHE A 200 -18.08 -10.69 2.22
N ASP A 201 -17.50 -10.97 1.05
CA ASP A 201 -16.96 -12.29 0.72
C ASP A 201 -15.91 -12.69 1.75
N LEU A 202 -15.02 -11.76 2.09
CA LEU A 202 -13.96 -11.97 3.07
C LEU A 202 -14.51 -12.24 4.48
N ASP A 203 -15.49 -11.42 4.92
CA ASP A 203 -16.16 -11.64 6.20
C ASP A 203 -16.84 -13.02 6.28
N ARG A 204 -17.47 -13.47 5.19
CA ARG A 204 -18.06 -14.82 5.10
C ARG A 204 -16.98 -15.89 5.24
N GLU A 205 -15.87 -15.76 4.52
CA GLU A 205 -14.76 -16.71 4.58
C GLU A 205 -14.19 -16.81 5.99
N VAL A 206 -14.04 -15.69 6.71
CA VAL A 206 -13.59 -15.67 8.11
C VAL A 206 -14.59 -16.42 9.01
N LYS A 207 -15.89 -16.17 8.89
CA LYS A 207 -16.92 -16.84 9.66
C LYS A 207 -16.98 -18.33 9.41
N ASP A 208 -16.86 -18.74 8.15
CA ASP A 208 -16.87 -20.15 7.76
C ASP A 208 -15.67 -20.92 8.32
N ASN A 209 -14.51 -20.28 8.44
CA ASN A 209 -13.29 -20.90 8.92
C ASN A 209 -13.09 -20.78 10.45
N LEU A 210 -13.51 -19.68 11.07
CA LEU A 210 -13.21 -19.36 12.47
C LEU A 210 -14.47 -19.30 13.35
N GLY A 211 -15.65 -19.38 12.78
CA GLY A 211 -16.94 -19.30 13.45
C GLY A 211 -17.48 -17.87 13.58
N GLU A 212 -18.78 -17.76 13.84
CA GLU A 212 -19.51 -16.48 13.87
C GLU A 212 -18.94 -15.46 14.86
N SER A 213 -18.38 -15.94 15.99
CA SER A 213 -17.79 -15.06 17.00
C SER A 213 -16.48 -14.39 16.57
N ALA A 214 -15.82 -14.94 15.55
CA ALA A 214 -14.58 -14.42 15.01
C ALA A 214 -14.81 -13.49 13.81
N GLY A 215 -16.04 -13.43 13.26
CA GLY A 215 -16.37 -12.60 12.12
C GLY A 215 -16.32 -11.12 12.46
N PHE A 216 -15.69 -10.35 11.59
CA PHE A 216 -15.71 -8.90 11.59
C PHE A 216 -16.51 -8.43 10.38
N ASN A 217 -17.25 -7.33 10.51
CA ASN A 217 -17.90 -6.72 9.37
C ASN A 217 -16.92 -5.70 8.76
N ALA A 218 -16.28 -6.02 7.67
CA ALA A 218 -15.46 -5.08 6.89
C ALA A 218 -14.84 -3.92 7.73
N PHE A 219 -14.03 -4.26 8.72
CA PHE A 219 -13.41 -3.32 9.68
C PHE A 219 -14.40 -2.60 10.63
N GLY A 220 -15.54 -3.20 10.94
CA GLY A 220 -16.56 -2.61 11.81
C GLY A 220 -17.43 -1.55 11.13
N LYS A 221 -17.35 -1.45 9.80
CA LYS A 221 -18.11 -0.46 9.03
C LYS A 221 -19.41 -1.04 8.47
N GLU A 222 -20.44 -0.22 8.43
CA GLU A 222 -21.71 -0.56 7.79
C GLU A 222 -21.53 -0.60 6.25
N ARG A 223 -22.25 -1.56 5.60
CA ARG A 223 -22.20 -1.68 4.14
C ARG A 223 -22.42 -0.37 3.39
N LYS A 224 -23.39 0.45 3.87
CA LYS A 224 -23.70 1.75 3.25
C LYS A 224 -22.52 2.74 3.35
N GLU A 225 -21.79 2.71 4.46
CA GLU A 225 -20.62 3.57 4.68
C GLU A 225 -19.48 3.16 3.73
N ILE A 226 -19.23 1.86 3.60
CA ILE A 226 -18.24 1.34 2.65
C ILE A 226 -18.62 1.70 1.22
N GLU A 227 -19.89 1.52 0.85
CA GLU A 227 -20.41 1.84 -0.50
C GLU A 227 -20.25 3.32 -0.83
N ALA A 228 -20.53 4.21 0.14
CA ALA A 228 -20.33 5.65 -0.03
C ALA A 228 -18.86 6.00 -0.24
N GLY A 229 -17.95 5.49 0.57
CA GLY A 229 -16.51 5.74 0.42
C GLY A 229 -15.93 5.17 -0.89
N VAL A 230 -16.37 3.98 -1.31
CA VAL A 230 -15.98 3.39 -2.60
C VAL A 230 -16.48 4.24 -3.77
N LEU A 231 -17.71 4.76 -3.70
CA LEU A 231 -18.24 5.66 -4.73
C LEU A 231 -17.43 6.96 -4.82
N GLU A 232 -17.05 7.54 -3.69
CA GLU A 232 -16.20 8.74 -3.65
C GLU A 232 -14.85 8.49 -4.33
N ILE A 233 -14.19 7.36 -4.04
CA ILE A 233 -12.94 6.99 -4.70
C ILE A 233 -13.14 6.78 -6.22
N LEU A 234 -14.24 6.16 -6.63
CA LEU A 234 -14.56 5.98 -8.05
C LEU A 234 -14.82 7.32 -8.78
N GLU A 235 -15.44 8.29 -8.10
CA GLU A 235 -15.59 9.64 -8.64
C GLU A 235 -14.24 10.35 -8.79
N ASP A 236 -13.29 10.12 -7.87
CA ASP A 236 -11.92 10.61 -8.03
C ASP A 236 -11.21 9.95 -9.22
N VAL A 237 -11.35 8.63 -9.38
CA VAL A 237 -10.81 7.90 -10.56
C VAL A 237 -11.40 8.42 -11.87
N LYS A 238 -12.70 8.78 -11.87
CA LYS A 238 -13.36 9.32 -13.06
C LYS A 238 -12.81 10.69 -13.48
N ARG A 239 -12.24 11.44 -12.53
CA ARG A 239 -11.64 12.77 -12.77
C ARG A 239 -10.16 12.74 -13.18
N LEU A 240 -9.50 11.57 -13.14
CA LEU A 240 -8.12 11.39 -13.62
C LEU A 240 -8.04 11.56 -15.14
#